data_2ab9fe02ff205b067920399c8e07a2d4
#
_entry.id   2ab9fe02ff205b067920399c8e07a2d4
#
_cell.length_a   1.000
_cell.length_b   1.000
_cell.length_c   1.000
_cell.angle_alpha   90.00
_cell.angle_beta   90.00
_cell.angle_gamma   90.00
#
_symmetry.space_group_name_H-M   'P 1'
#
loop_
_entity.id
_entity.type
_entity.pdbx_description
1 polymer ?
#
loop_
_entity_poly.entity_id
_entity_poly.type
_entity_poly.pdbx_seq_one_letter_code
_entity_poly.pdbx_strand_id
1 'polypeptide(L)'
;DCDGQMNLTRFYLPEFDPAVNYSMASLLMGDGEPVWEDNLVPLEPGLNLIPGSPDLYNLDLDAIKDGVSAPENVRNFVDCVREDDGADFFIFDCPPGFTTASVGALMAADEVVIPMLVDGFSFAGTQDMAQQISNLRRANQGVRIAGVLITQWHNSDVVRQGEQLLRSMGVPVFQQTIRRTDKVPE
;
A
#
# COMPACT_ATOMS: atom_id res chain seq x y z
N ASP A 1 -6.84 -1.14 3.29
CA ASP A 1 -6.69 0.20 2.72
C ASP A 1 -5.90 1.08 3.69
N CYS A 2 -4.70 1.48 3.32
CA CYS A 2 -3.79 2.27 4.15
C CYS A 2 -3.80 3.77 3.78
N ASP A 3 -4.75 4.20 2.94
CA ASP A 3 -4.90 5.58 2.50
C ASP A 3 -6.08 6.28 3.21
N GLY A 4 -5.81 7.43 3.83
CA GLY A 4 -6.84 8.29 4.42
C GLY A 4 -7.84 8.86 3.39
N GLN A 5 -7.53 8.79 2.09
CA GLN A 5 -8.50 9.11 1.02
C GLN A 5 -9.57 8.03 0.86
N MET A 6 -9.33 6.80 1.33
CA MET A 6 -10.27 5.69 1.32
C MET A 6 -10.77 5.28 -0.08
N ASN A 7 -9.94 5.43 -1.12
CA ASN A 7 -10.39 5.14 -2.49
C ASN A 7 -10.76 3.68 -2.68
N LEU A 8 -9.95 2.74 -2.18
CA LEU A 8 -10.24 1.32 -2.21
C LEU A 8 -11.49 0.98 -1.37
N THR A 9 -11.58 1.57 -0.17
CA THR A 9 -12.73 1.38 0.72
C THR A 9 -14.03 1.83 0.05
N ARG A 10 -14.06 3.03 -0.52
CA ARG A 10 -15.26 3.57 -1.19
C ARG A 10 -15.65 2.78 -2.42
N PHE A 11 -14.69 2.17 -3.10
CA PHE A 11 -14.97 1.32 -4.26
C PHE A 11 -15.77 0.08 -3.86
N TYR A 12 -15.38 -0.60 -2.79
CA TYR A 12 -16.06 -1.82 -2.33
C TYR A 12 -17.21 -1.55 -1.36
N LEU A 13 -17.11 -0.51 -0.57
CA LEU A 13 -18.02 -0.18 0.54
C LEU A 13 -18.44 1.30 0.46
N PRO A 14 -19.26 1.70 -0.54
CA PRO A 14 -19.62 3.11 -0.75
C PRO A 14 -20.35 3.76 0.44
N GLU A 15 -21.04 2.97 1.26
CA GLU A 15 -21.79 3.43 2.44
C GLU A 15 -21.01 3.26 3.76
N PHE A 16 -19.71 2.94 3.70
CA PHE A 16 -18.90 2.73 4.90
C PHE A 16 -18.73 4.03 5.70
N ASP A 17 -19.06 3.96 6.99
CA ASP A 17 -18.85 5.05 7.94
C ASP A 17 -17.67 4.73 8.88
N PRO A 18 -16.52 5.37 8.71
CA PRO A 18 -15.34 5.13 9.55
C PRO A 18 -15.52 5.59 11.00
N ALA A 19 -16.52 6.44 11.31
CA ALA A 19 -16.73 6.94 12.67
C ALA A 19 -17.33 5.88 13.61
N VAL A 20 -17.93 4.84 13.06
CA VAL A 20 -18.63 3.79 13.83
C VAL A 20 -18.16 2.37 13.53
N ASN A 21 -17.23 2.22 12.60
CA ASN A 21 -16.74 0.92 12.17
C ASN A 21 -15.23 0.81 12.33
N TYR A 22 -14.75 -0.41 12.55
CA TYR A 22 -13.34 -0.71 12.61
C TYR A 22 -12.62 -0.38 11.30
N SER A 23 -11.41 0.14 11.39
CA SER A 23 -10.62 0.59 10.24
C SER A 23 -9.11 0.38 10.47
N MET A 24 -8.31 0.67 9.46
CA MET A 24 -6.85 0.67 9.57
C MET A 24 -6.35 1.64 10.66
N ALA A 25 -7.04 2.76 10.89
CA ALA A 25 -6.71 3.67 11.98
C ALA A 25 -6.93 3.00 13.35
N SER A 26 -8.04 2.28 13.52
CA SER A 26 -8.33 1.50 14.74
C SER A 26 -7.24 0.46 15.00
N LEU A 27 -6.83 -0.26 13.96
CA LEU A 27 -5.73 -1.23 14.05
C LEU A 27 -4.42 -0.58 14.54
N LEU A 28 -4.05 0.56 13.96
CA LEU A 28 -2.84 1.28 14.33
C LEU A 28 -2.89 1.85 15.75
N MET A 29 -4.07 2.20 16.26
CA MET A 29 -4.27 2.63 17.65
C MET A 29 -4.26 1.45 18.64
N GLY A 30 -4.31 0.22 18.15
CA GLY A 30 -4.43 -0.97 18.99
C GLY A 30 -5.84 -1.22 19.47
N ASP A 31 -6.82 -0.53 18.90
CA ASP A 31 -8.23 -0.78 19.12
C ASP A 31 -8.68 -1.92 18.21
N GLY A 32 -9.42 -2.88 18.74
CA GLY A 32 -9.92 -3.99 17.94
C GLY A 32 -10.51 -5.08 18.82
N GLU A 33 -11.25 -5.96 18.17
CA GLU A 33 -11.81 -7.13 18.83
C GLU A 33 -10.70 -8.17 19.09
N PRO A 34 -10.80 -8.94 20.18
CA PRO A 34 -9.82 -9.99 20.48
C PRO A 34 -9.72 -11.07 19.39
N VAL A 35 -10.81 -11.28 18.66
CA VAL A 35 -10.90 -12.21 17.53
C VAL A 35 -10.67 -11.41 16.26
N TRP A 36 -9.60 -11.72 15.56
CA TRP A 36 -9.17 -10.90 14.38
C TRP A 36 -10.20 -10.91 13.25
N GLU A 37 -11.01 -11.96 13.11
CA GLU A 37 -12.08 -12.05 12.10
C GLU A 37 -13.12 -10.95 12.25
N ASP A 38 -13.40 -10.54 13.49
CA ASP A 38 -14.40 -9.52 13.78
C ASP A 38 -13.93 -8.11 13.37
N ASN A 39 -12.63 -7.97 13.04
CA ASN A 39 -12.04 -6.73 12.54
C ASN A 39 -12.03 -6.64 11.00
N LEU A 40 -12.55 -7.66 10.32
CA LEU A 40 -12.56 -7.73 8.86
C LEU A 40 -13.98 -7.48 8.30
N VAL A 41 -14.04 -6.75 7.20
CA VAL A 41 -15.28 -6.62 6.42
C VAL A 41 -15.24 -7.62 5.28
N PRO A 42 -16.10 -8.66 5.28
CA PRO A 42 -16.17 -9.61 4.17
C PRO A 42 -16.75 -8.92 2.94
N LEU A 43 -16.07 -9.05 1.77
CA LEU A 43 -16.52 -8.52 0.49
C LEU A 43 -17.14 -9.61 -0.38
N GLU A 44 -16.41 -10.69 -0.59
CA GLU A 44 -16.82 -11.87 -1.35
C GLU A 44 -16.08 -13.10 -0.83
N PRO A 45 -16.46 -14.33 -1.21
CA PRO A 45 -15.81 -15.53 -0.69
C PRO A 45 -14.28 -15.51 -0.87
N GLY A 46 -13.56 -15.56 0.24
CA GLY A 46 -12.10 -15.53 0.28
C GLY A 46 -11.49 -14.13 0.15
N LEU A 47 -12.29 -13.05 0.14
CA LEU A 47 -11.81 -11.68 0.10
C LEU A 47 -12.40 -10.87 1.26
N ASN A 48 -11.52 -10.34 2.10
CA ASN A 48 -11.87 -9.47 3.21
C ASN A 48 -11.14 -8.14 3.09
N LEU A 49 -11.65 -7.10 3.72
CA LEU A 49 -11.08 -5.77 3.74
C LEU A 49 -10.96 -5.25 5.17
N ILE A 50 -9.80 -4.66 5.52
CA ILE A 50 -9.71 -3.67 6.59
C ILE A 50 -9.85 -2.31 5.91
N PRO A 51 -10.96 -1.59 6.17
CA PRO A 51 -11.21 -0.30 5.53
C PRO A 51 -10.21 0.76 5.94
N GLY A 52 -9.97 1.74 5.07
CA GLY A 52 -9.27 2.98 5.42
C GLY A 52 -10.13 3.91 6.28
N SER A 53 -9.51 4.98 6.79
CA SER A 53 -10.20 6.02 7.55
C SER A 53 -9.48 7.35 7.40
N PRO A 54 -10.19 8.49 7.36
CA PRO A 54 -9.57 9.82 7.42
C PRO A 54 -8.75 10.06 8.71
N ASP A 55 -9.00 9.28 9.77
CA ASP A 55 -8.24 9.35 11.02
C ASP A 55 -6.77 8.95 10.85
N LEU A 56 -6.41 8.30 9.74
CA LEU A 56 -5.02 8.06 9.38
C LEU A 56 -4.21 9.36 9.27
N TYR A 57 -4.83 10.47 8.81
CA TYR A 57 -4.17 11.77 8.79
C TYR A 57 -3.92 12.32 10.18
N ASN A 58 -4.83 12.08 11.13
CA ASN A 58 -4.67 12.49 12.51
C ASN A 58 -3.53 11.70 13.18
N LEU A 59 -3.44 10.40 12.93
CA LEU A 59 -2.35 9.56 13.43
C LEU A 59 -0.98 10.03 12.92
N ASP A 60 -0.87 10.45 11.68
CA ASP A 60 0.38 11.00 11.14
C ASP A 60 0.79 12.30 11.84
N LEU A 61 -0.18 13.17 12.16
CA LEU A 61 0.07 14.40 12.91
C LEU A 61 0.45 14.11 14.38
N ASP A 62 -0.22 13.16 15.01
CA ASP A 62 0.04 12.77 16.40
C ASP A 62 1.37 12.06 16.56
N ALA A 63 1.77 11.24 15.57
CA ALA A 63 3.09 10.64 15.52
C ALA A 63 4.22 11.68 15.51
N ILE A 64 4.00 12.82 14.84
CA ILE A 64 4.96 13.93 14.81
C ILE A 64 5.01 14.66 16.16
N LYS A 65 3.87 14.81 16.86
CA LYS A 65 3.78 15.58 18.11
C LYS A 65 4.18 14.79 19.34
N ASP A 66 3.63 13.59 19.47
CA ASP A 66 3.63 12.84 20.73
C ASP A 66 4.38 11.50 20.66
N GLY A 67 4.80 11.09 19.45
CA GLY A 67 5.47 9.79 19.22
C GLY A 67 4.54 8.61 19.48
N VAL A 68 3.25 8.80 19.54
CA VAL A 68 2.25 7.76 19.80
C VAL A 68 1.72 7.26 18.45
N SER A 69 2.41 6.32 17.87
CA SER A 69 1.87 5.47 16.79
C SER A 69 2.50 4.10 16.94
N ALA A 70 1.72 3.07 16.71
CA ALA A 70 2.19 1.69 16.78
C ALA A 70 2.10 1.05 15.39
N PRO A 71 2.98 1.41 14.43
CA PRO A 71 3.00 0.78 13.12
C PRO A 71 3.26 -0.73 13.21
N GLU A 72 3.89 -1.21 14.29
CA GLU A 72 4.08 -2.62 14.60
C GLU A 72 2.76 -3.38 14.84
N ASN A 73 1.66 -2.71 15.16
CA ASN A 73 0.34 -3.35 15.29
C ASN A 73 -0.13 -4.00 13.99
N VAL A 74 0.25 -3.46 12.84
CA VAL A 74 -0.04 -4.07 11.54
C VAL A 74 0.66 -5.42 11.42
N ARG A 75 1.92 -5.49 11.83
CA ARG A 75 2.68 -6.75 11.82
C ARG A 75 2.10 -7.76 12.80
N ASN A 76 1.79 -7.32 14.03
CA ASN A 76 1.21 -8.18 15.05
C ASN A 76 -0.12 -8.79 14.57
N PHE A 77 -0.95 -7.98 13.89
CA PHE A 77 -2.20 -8.46 13.29
C PHE A 77 -1.94 -9.51 12.19
N VAL A 78 -1.03 -9.24 11.27
CA VAL A 78 -0.66 -10.19 10.20
C VAL A 78 -0.14 -11.50 10.78
N ASP A 79 0.73 -11.43 11.79
CA ASP A 79 1.30 -12.61 12.43
C ASP A 79 0.21 -13.43 13.14
N CYS A 80 -0.75 -12.79 13.83
CA CYS A 80 -1.90 -13.44 14.45
C CYS A 80 -2.77 -14.18 13.41
N VAL A 81 -3.15 -13.50 12.31
CA VAL A 81 -3.94 -14.12 11.23
C VAL A 81 -3.20 -15.29 10.58
N ARG A 82 -1.88 -15.17 10.43
CA ARG A 82 -1.03 -16.20 9.84
C ARG A 82 -0.92 -17.45 10.75
N GLU A 83 -0.86 -17.27 12.07
CA GLU A 83 -0.83 -18.38 13.05
C GLU A 83 -2.10 -19.22 13.00
N ASP A 84 -3.23 -18.61 12.64
CA ASP A 84 -4.55 -19.27 12.54
C ASP A 84 -4.85 -19.78 11.11
N ASP A 85 -3.90 -19.72 10.18
CA ASP A 85 -4.10 -20.03 8.74
C ASP A 85 -5.28 -19.23 8.12
N GLY A 86 -5.51 -18.01 8.61
CA GLY A 86 -6.70 -17.22 8.29
C GLY A 86 -6.65 -16.55 6.91
N ALA A 87 -5.47 -16.39 6.31
CA ALA A 87 -5.33 -15.81 4.98
C ALA A 87 -4.03 -16.24 4.28
N ASP A 88 -4.13 -16.52 2.98
CA ASP A 88 -2.97 -16.85 2.13
C ASP A 88 -2.15 -15.61 1.74
N PHE A 89 -2.81 -14.48 1.58
CA PHE A 89 -2.22 -13.22 1.12
C PHE A 89 -2.76 -12.01 1.88
N PHE A 90 -1.86 -11.05 2.14
CA PHE A 90 -2.18 -9.71 2.60
C PHE A 90 -1.76 -8.71 1.53
N ILE A 91 -2.67 -7.87 1.08
CA ILE A 91 -2.41 -6.81 0.10
C ILE A 91 -2.64 -5.46 0.78
N PHE A 92 -1.59 -4.66 0.89
CA PHE A 92 -1.64 -3.32 1.45
C PHE A 92 -1.70 -2.30 0.32
N ASP A 93 -2.84 -1.61 0.19
CA ASP A 93 -2.98 -0.46 -0.71
C ASP A 93 -2.54 0.80 0.04
N CYS A 94 -1.36 1.31 -0.35
CA CYS A 94 -0.68 2.39 0.35
C CYS A 94 -0.70 3.68 -0.47
N PRO A 95 -0.90 4.85 0.18
CA PRO A 95 -0.73 6.14 -0.48
C PRO A 95 0.75 6.38 -0.87
N PRO A 96 1.01 7.32 -1.78
CA PRO A 96 2.38 7.74 -2.04
C PRO A 96 2.97 8.40 -0.79
N GLY A 97 4.16 7.94 -0.38
CA GLY A 97 4.89 8.48 0.78
C GLY A 97 4.93 7.55 2.00
N PHE A 98 5.57 8.04 3.07
CA PHE A 98 5.76 7.31 4.32
C PHE A 98 4.82 7.85 5.40
N THR A 99 3.56 7.44 5.34
CA THR A 99 2.58 7.62 6.40
C THR A 99 2.76 6.56 7.49
N THR A 100 2.17 6.75 8.65
CA THR A 100 2.17 5.74 9.73
C THR A 100 1.64 4.39 9.23
N ALA A 101 0.55 4.40 8.47
CA ALA A 101 -0.03 3.19 7.89
C ALA A 101 0.89 2.53 6.85
N SER A 102 1.53 3.32 5.98
CA SER A 102 2.50 2.80 5.01
C SER A 102 3.72 2.18 5.69
N VAL A 103 4.22 2.78 6.77
CA VAL A 103 5.33 2.22 7.56
C VAL A 103 4.89 0.91 8.21
N GLY A 104 3.69 0.83 8.79
CA GLY A 104 3.14 -0.40 9.36
C GLY A 104 3.01 -1.52 8.31
N ALA A 105 2.46 -1.19 7.15
CA ALA A 105 2.37 -2.12 6.01
C ALA A 105 3.76 -2.64 5.59
N LEU A 106 4.76 -1.77 5.49
CA LEU A 106 6.13 -2.16 5.16
C LEU A 106 6.79 -3.04 6.21
N MET A 107 6.52 -2.82 7.49
CA MET A 107 7.03 -3.66 8.57
C MET A 107 6.44 -5.08 8.51
N ALA A 108 5.22 -5.22 8.01
CA ALA A 108 4.51 -6.49 7.87
C ALA A 108 4.77 -7.20 6.52
N ALA A 109 5.14 -6.46 5.48
CA ALA A 109 5.26 -6.97 4.12
C ALA A 109 6.52 -7.84 3.91
N ASP A 110 6.38 -8.89 3.10
CA ASP A 110 7.48 -9.68 2.56
C ASP A 110 7.98 -9.09 1.22
N GLU A 111 7.07 -8.53 0.43
CA GLU A 111 7.35 -8.01 -0.92
C GLU A 111 6.65 -6.67 -1.18
N VAL A 112 7.29 -5.83 -1.98
CA VAL A 112 6.73 -4.56 -2.44
C VAL A 112 6.67 -4.54 -3.96
N VAL A 113 5.50 -4.23 -4.49
CA VAL A 113 5.27 -3.87 -5.89
C VAL A 113 5.18 -2.35 -5.99
N ILE A 114 5.92 -1.76 -6.92
CA ILE A 114 5.94 -0.31 -7.13
C ILE A 114 5.18 0.00 -8.41
N PRO A 115 3.91 0.44 -8.35
CA PRO A 115 3.21 0.89 -9.54
C PRO A 115 3.81 2.21 -10.03
N MET A 116 4.08 2.32 -11.33
CA MET A 116 4.71 3.48 -11.91
C MET A 116 4.08 3.88 -13.24
N LEU A 117 3.79 5.17 -13.36
CA LEU A 117 3.45 5.81 -14.61
C LEU A 117 4.73 6.30 -15.31
N VAL A 118 4.90 5.93 -16.59
CA VAL A 118 6.14 6.24 -17.34
C VAL A 118 6.02 7.52 -18.17
N ASP A 119 4.93 8.24 -18.06
CA ASP A 119 4.73 9.52 -18.75
C ASP A 119 5.73 10.59 -18.27
N GLY A 120 6.52 11.12 -19.20
CA GLY A 120 7.47 12.18 -18.88
C GLY A 120 8.58 11.77 -17.91
N PHE A 121 8.92 10.49 -17.88
CA PHE A 121 9.97 9.94 -17.03
C PHE A 121 11.27 10.75 -17.15
N SER A 122 11.61 11.49 -16.11
CA SER A 122 12.81 12.33 -16.03
C SER A 122 13.89 11.66 -15.16
N PHE A 123 15.12 12.13 -15.32
CA PHE A 123 16.23 11.70 -14.46
C PHE A 123 15.93 11.97 -12.96
N ALA A 124 15.17 13.01 -12.63
CA ALA A 124 14.73 13.30 -11.28
C ALA A 124 13.82 12.17 -10.72
N GLY A 125 12.87 11.67 -11.51
CA GLY A 125 12.01 10.56 -11.10
C GLY A 125 12.78 9.28 -10.81
N THR A 126 13.91 9.04 -11.47
CA THR A 126 14.78 7.88 -11.18
C THR A 126 15.50 8.01 -9.85
N GLN A 127 15.93 9.21 -9.48
CA GLN A 127 16.57 9.48 -8.19
C GLN A 127 15.58 9.35 -7.04
N ASP A 128 14.36 9.87 -7.23
CA ASP A 128 13.30 9.76 -6.23
C ASP A 128 12.95 8.28 -5.97
N MET A 129 12.87 7.46 -7.01
CA MET A 129 12.63 6.03 -6.87
C MET A 129 13.77 5.32 -6.12
N ALA A 130 15.03 5.62 -6.42
CA ALA A 130 16.17 5.04 -5.72
C ALA A 130 16.18 5.41 -4.24
N GLN A 131 15.79 6.65 -3.90
CA GLN A 131 15.64 7.11 -2.52
C GLN A 131 14.50 6.38 -1.81
N GLN A 132 13.35 6.20 -2.47
CA GLN A 132 12.21 5.44 -1.95
C GLN A 132 12.63 4.00 -1.62
N ILE A 133 13.31 3.32 -2.55
CA ILE A 133 13.84 1.97 -2.33
C ILE A 133 14.78 1.92 -1.12
N SER A 134 15.66 2.92 -0.97
CA SER A 134 16.57 3.00 0.18
C SER A 134 15.80 3.16 1.50
N ASN A 135 14.75 3.96 1.51
CA ASN A 135 13.90 4.17 2.67
C ASN A 135 13.10 2.92 3.06
N LEU A 136 12.56 2.19 2.08
CA LEU A 136 11.88 0.91 2.30
C LEU A 136 12.77 -0.08 3.07
N ARG A 137 14.03 -0.21 2.67
CA ARG A 137 14.99 -1.11 3.33
C ARG A 137 15.36 -0.68 4.74
N ARG A 138 15.20 0.60 5.10
CA ARG A 138 15.39 1.09 6.48
C ARG A 138 14.22 0.68 7.39
N ALA A 139 13.00 0.70 6.86
CA ALA A 139 11.81 0.31 7.61
C ALA A 139 11.77 -1.22 7.86
N ASN A 140 12.16 -2.00 6.85
CA ASN A 140 12.20 -3.47 6.94
C ASN A 140 13.38 -4.02 6.11
N GLN A 141 14.40 -4.55 6.79
CA GLN A 141 15.57 -5.13 6.11
C GLN A 141 15.26 -6.44 5.38
N GLY A 142 14.19 -7.12 5.76
CA GLY A 142 13.73 -8.38 5.16
C GLY A 142 12.87 -8.17 3.91
N VAL A 143 12.33 -6.97 3.69
CA VAL A 143 11.43 -6.69 2.58
C VAL A 143 12.17 -6.78 1.23
N ARG A 144 11.55 -7.45 0.28
CA ARG A 144 12.04 -7.56 -1.10
C ARG A 144 11.23 -6.66 -2.02
N ILE A 145 11.91 -6.03 -2.98
CA ILE A 145 11.22 -5.37 -4.09
C ILE A 145 10.92 -6.44 -5.14
N ALA A 146 9.65 -6.81 -5.26
CA ALA A 146 9.18 -7.75 -6.27
C ALA A 146 9.38 -7.18 -7.68
N GLY A 147 9.13 -5.88 -7.84
CA GLY A 147 9.41 -5.18 -9.08
C GLY A 147 8.60 -3.90 -9.25
N VAL A 148 8.95 -3.16 -10.27
CA VAL A 148 8.20 -2.01 -10.77
C VAL A 148 7.17 -2.50 -11.78
N LEU A 149 5.89 -2.17 -11.54
CA LEU A 149 4.77 -2.46 -12.43
C LEU A 149 4.41 -1.19 -13.21
N ILE A 150 4.67 -1.21 -14.52
CA ILE A 150 4.32 -0.08 -15.38
C ILE A 150 2.80 -0.07 -15.57
N THR A 151 2.18 1.03 -15.19
CA THR A 151 0.73 1.27 -15.30
C THR A 151 0.42 2.28 -16.40
N GLN A 152 -0.85 2.32 -16.86
CA GLN A 152 -1.34 3.20 -17.93
C GLN A 152 -0.47 3.17 -19.21
N TRP A 153 0.14 2.03 -19.46
CA TRP A 153 1.01 1.86 -20.62
C TRP A 153 0.23 2.08 -21.94
N HIS A 154 0.75 2.90 -22.81
CA HIS A 154 0.24 3.09 -24.17
C HIS A 154 1.38 3.22 -25.17
N ASN A 155 1.11 2.93 -26.43
CA ASN A 155 2.13 2.89 -27.47
C ASN A 155 2.50 4.30 -27.94
N SER A 156 3.39 4.98 -27.21
CA SER A 156 4.02 6.24 -27.62
C SER A 156 5.54 6.14 -27.54
N ASP A 157 6.26 7.02 -28.25
CA ASP A 157 7.73 7.03 -28.21
C ASP A 157 8.26 7.36 -26.82
N VAL A 158 7.59 8.27 -26.13
CA VAL A 158 7.95 8.68 -24.75
C VAL A 158 7.85 7.50 -23.79
N VAL A 159 6.73 6.78 -23.83
CA VAL A 159 6.51 5.62 -22.94
C VAL A 159 7.50 4.51 -23.25
N ARG A 160 7.77 4.21 -24.52
CA ARG A 160 8.76 3.19 -24.91
C ARG A 160 10.18 3.54 -24.46
N GLN A 161 10.60 4.79 -24.64
CA GLN A 161 11.92 5.26 -24.20
C GLN A 161 12.04 5.23 -22.66
N GLY A 162 11.01 5.70 -21.95
CA GLY A 162 10.95 5.64 -20.50
C GLY A 162 10.99 4.20 -19.96
N GLU A 163 10.25 3.27 -20.56
CA GLU A 163 10.33 1.85 -20.21
C GLU A 163 11.73 1.26 -20.43
N GLN A 164 12.37 1.57 -21.57
CA GLN A 164 13.74 1.12 -21.82
C GLN A 164 14.73 1.67 -20.80
N LEU A 165 14.62 2.95 -20.46
CA LEU A 165 15.45 3.57 -19.44
C LEU A 165 15.25 2.88 -18.09
N LEU A 166 14.00 2.69 -17.65
CA LEU A 166 13.66 2.04 -16.39
C LEU A 166 14.27 0.63 -16.32
N ARG A 167 14.13 -0.17 -17.38
CA ARG A 167 14.71 -1.52 -17.45
C ARG A 167 16.25 -1.52 -17.43
N SER A 168 16.90 -0.43 -17.86
CA SER A 168 18.36 -0.28 -17.85
C SER A 168 18.94 0.08 -16.47
N MET A 169 18.10 0.49 -15.50
CA MET A 169 18.54 0.97 -14.19
C MET A 169 18.94 -0.15 -13.21
N GLY A 170 18.79 -1.41 -13.59
CA GLY A 170 19.15 -2.55 -12.72
C GLY A 170 18.14 -2.83 -11.60
N VAL A 171 16.96 -2.20 -11.62
CA VAL A 171 15.84 -2.54 -10.74
C VAL A 171 14.96 -3.61 -11.40
N PRO A 172 14.34 -4.52 -10.65
CA PRO A 172 13.42 -5.47 -11.22
C PRO A 172 12.19 -4.74 -11.79
N VAL A 173 11.86 -5.01 -13.05
CA VAL A 173 10.66 -4.47 -13.72
C VAL A 173 9.87 -5.63 -14.27
N PHE A 174 8.58 -5.70 -13.95
CA PHE A 174 7.70 -6.74 -14.47
C PHE A 174 7.66 -6.71 -16.01
N GLN A 175 7.60 -7.89 -16.62
CA GLN A 175 7.44 -7.98 -18.08
C GLN A 175 6.05 -7.53 -18.52
N GLN A 176 5.06 -7.81 -17.71
CA GLN A 176 3.68 -7.38 -17.94
C GLN A 176 3.51 -5.93 -17.59
N THR A 177 2.64 -5.25 -18.33
CA THR A 177 2.24 -3.86 -18.08
C THR A 177 0.73 -3.76 -17.99
N ILE A 178 0.23 -2.83 -17.18
CA ILE A 178 -1.20 -2.49 -17.16
C ILE A 178 -1.42 -1.40 -18.21
N ARG A 179 -2.21 -1.73 -19.23
CA ARG A 179 -2.51 -0.78 -20.32
C ARG A 179 -3.50 0.28 -19.88
N ARG A 180 -3.33 1.49 -20.42
CA ARG A 180 -4.35 2.53 -20.31
C ARG A 180 -5.64 2.06 -21.00
N THR A 181 -6.76 2.29 -20.34
CA THR A 181 -8.09 1.96 -20.86
C THR A 181 -9.09 2.99 -20.37
N ASP A 182 -10.02 3.37 -21.24
CA ASP A 182 -11.13 4.29 -20.91
C ASP A 182 -12.20 3.62 -20.01
N LYS A 183 -12.05 2.31 -19.73
CA LYS A 183 -12.95 1.58 -18.84
C LYS A 183 -12.65 1.77 -17.36
N VAL A 184 -11.45 2.25 -17.04
CA VAL A 184 -11.05 2.61 -15.69
C VAL A 184 -10.87 4.12 -15.70
N PRO A 185 -11.80 4.90 -15.10
CA PRO A 185 -11.66 6.35 -15.00
C PRO A 185 -10.41 6.73 -14.21
N GLU A 186 -9.89 7.90 -14.52
CA GLU A 186 -8.73 8.50 -13.82
C GLU A 186 -9.11 8.96 -12.42
#